data_ebc1624689b61e51b9421a2e24218269
#
_entry.id   ebc1624689b61e51b9421a2e24218269
#
_cell.length_a   1.000
_cell.length_b   1.000
_cell.length_c   1.000
_cell.angle_alpha   90.00
_cell.angle_beta   90.00
_cell.angle_gamma   90.00
#
_symmetry.space_group_name_H-M   'P 1'
#
loop_
_entity.id
_entity.type
_entity.pdbx_description
1 polymer ?
#
loop_
_entity_poly.entity_id
_entity_poly.type
_entity_poly.pdbx_seq_one_letter_code
_entity_poly.pdbx_strand_id
1 'polypeptide(L)'
;NNSLSYKGIEETALKQLLIRFDDTETQLAAADELKSSLSSQFVVALNLAPAVPDFLRALSADPMNLGLDLRGGVHFLMQVDMKAAINKALDRYQGDFRSTMRQQKIRYASVNRVDETLVVKFKDQDNLQQGLQELKDNYREVLDFDDDNSQQDLTVSVSLKEAARTELQNFAVQQNITTLRKRVNELGVAEPVIQREGIERIVVQLPGVQDTARAKELLGATATLEFRLVDEQADAFAAQESGQILSLIHI
;
A
#
# COMPACT_ATOMS: atom_id res chain seq x y z
N ASN A 1 10.32 -34.08 -17.90
CA ASN A 1 9.90 -35.34 -17.31
C ASN A 1 10.79 -35.73 -16.10
N ASN A 2 10.93 -34.82 -15.14
CA ASN A 2 11.49 -35.19 -13.83
C ASN A 2 10.33 -35.75 -13.01
N SER A 3 10.31 -37.08 -12.80
CA SER A 3 9.29 -37.75 -11.99
C SER A 3 9.56 -37.46 -10.51
N LEU A 4 9.23 -36.27 -10.05
CA LEU A 4 9.24 -35.93 -8.62
C LEU A 4 8.04 -36.63 -7.96
N SER A 5 8.31 -37.42 -6.94
CA SER A 5 7.29 -38.14 -6.17
C SER A 5 6.50 -37.11 -5.34
N TYR A 6 5.18 -37.13 -5.44
CA TYR A 6 4.30 -36.29 -4.64
C TYR A 6 3.22 -37.14 -3.96
N LYS A 7 2.78 -36.73 -2.77
CA LYS A 7 1.81 -37.46 -1.96
C LYS A 7 0.35 -37.17 -2.38
N GLY A 8 0.07 -35.98 -2.86
CA GLY A 8 -1.27 -35.58 -3.31
C GLY A 8 -1.32 -34.17 -3.86
N ILE A 9 -2.35 -33.91 -4.67
CA ILE A 9 -2.68 -32.58 -5.18
C ILE A 9 -4.13 -32.29 -4.80
N GLU A 10 -4.36 -31.16 -4.16
CA GLU A 10 -5.67 -30.69 -3.73
C GLU A 10 -5.91 -29.27 -4.24
N GLU A 11 -7.12 -28.96 -4.69
CA GLU A 11 -7.55 -27.61 -4.99
C GLU A 11 -8.26 -27.01 -3.77
N THR A 12 -7.79 -25.85 -3.32
CA THR A 12 -8.41 -25.15 -2.18
C THR A 12 -9.60 -24.30 -2.62
N ALA A 13 -10.46 -23.93 -1.67
CA ALA A 13 -11.62 -23.05 -1.92
C ALA A 13 -11.22 -21.68 -2.53
N LEU A 14 -9.96 -21.26 -2.39
CA LEU A 14 -9.39 -20.04 -2.97
C LEU A 14 -8.80 -20.23 -4.37
N LYS A 15 -9.09 -21.36 -5.04
CA LYS A 15 -8.51 -21.73 -6.36
C LYS A 15 -6.98 -21.80 -6.36
N GLN A 16 -6.41 -22.22 -5.24
CA GLN A 16 -4.99 -22.50 -5.13
C GLN A 16 -4.76 -24.01 -5.24
N LEU A 17 -3.68 -24.43 -5.90
CA LEU A 17 -3.25 -25.82 -5.95
C LEU A 17 -2.29 -26.10 -4.81
N LEU A 18 -2.66 -27.02 -3.93
CA LEU A 18 -1.83 -27.49 -2.84
C LEU A 18 -1.21 -28.84 -3.25
N ILE A 19 0.11 -28.89 -3.40
CA ILE A 19 0.87 -30.11 -3.73
C ILE A 19 1.61 -30.54 -2.47
N ARG A 20 1.39 -31.78 -2.04
CA ARG A 20 2.02 -32.35 -0.84
C ARG A 20 3.16 -33.28 -1.23
N PHE A 21 4.30 -33.13 -0.56
CA PHE A 21 5.49 -33.97 -0.69
C PHE A 21 5.76 -34.68 0.63
N ASP A 22 6.53 -35.79 0.58
CA ASP A 22 6.86 -36.56 1.77
C ASP A 22 8.01 -35.93 2.58
N ASP A 23 8.89 -35.19 1.92
CA ASP A 23 10.06 -34.57 2.52
C ASP A 23 10.30 -33.14 1.96
N THR A 24 11.11 -32.39 2.69
CA THR A 24 11.42 -30.99 2.34
C THR A 24 12.39 -30.85 1.18
N GLU A 25 13.23 -31.87 0.93
CA GLU A 25 14.19 -31.85 -0.17
C GLU A 25 13.47 -31.97 -1.52
N THR A 26 12.57 -32.94 -1.63
CA THR A 26 11.68 -33.10 -2.80
C THR A 26 10.78 -31.87 -3.00
N GLN A 27 10.28 -31.27 -1.92
CA GLN A 27 9.50 -30.06 -1.97
C GLN A 27 10.29 -28.88 -2.57
N LEU A 28 11.54 -28.69 -2.14
CA LEU A 28 12.42 -27.62 -2.66
C LEU A 28 12.74 -27.83 -4.13
N ALA A 29 13.12 -29.04 -4.52
CA ALA A 29 13.41 -29.37 -5.92
C ALA A 29 12.19 -29.14 -6.82
N ALA A 30 10.99 -29.54 -6.36
CA ALA A 30 9.74 -29.30 -7.06
C ALA A 30 9.41 -27.81 -7.18
N ALA A 31 9.66 -27.02 -6.14
CA ALA A 31 9.43 -25.58 -6.17
C ALA A 31 10.33 -24.87 -7.19
N ASP A 32 11.59 -25.27 -7.29
CA ASP A 32 12.53 -24.69 -8.27
C ASP A 32 12.14 -25.06 -9.71
N GLU A 33 11.72 -26.28 -9.95
CA GLU A 33 11.21 -26.73 -11.25
C GLU A 33 9.92 -25.99 -11.62
N LEU A 34 8.98 -25.85 -10.69
CA LEU A 34 7.73 -25.12 -10.92
C LEU A 34 7.98 -23.62 -11.19
N LYS A 35 8.91 -23.00 -10.44
CA LYS A 35 9.29 -21.58 -10.67
C LYS A 35 9.90 -21.37 -12.06
N SER A 36 10.68 -22.33 -12.55
CA SER A 36 11.29 -22.25 -13.87
C SER A 36 10.30 -22.52 -15.01
N SER A 37 9.29 -23.35 -14.77
CA SER A 37 8.33 -23.81 -15.79
C SER A 37 7.06 -22.96 -15.86
N LEU A 38 6.66 -22.34 -14.75
CA LEU A 38 5.46 -21.50 -14.69
C LEU A 38 5.79 -20.04 -15.05
N SER A 39 4.82 -19.38 -15.70
CA SER A 39 4.93 -17.95 -16.00
C SER A 39 4.90 -17.10 -14.71
N SER A 40 5.32 -15.85 -14.82
CA SER A 40 5.30 -14.87 -13.71
C SER A 40 3.92 -14.59 -13.09
N GLN A 41 2.87 -15.14 -13.71
CA GLN A 41 1.49 -15.02 -13.20
C GLN A 41 1.19 -15.97 -12.03
N PHE A 42 2.05 -16.97 -11.80
CA PHE A 42 1.86 -17.94 -10.72
C PHE A 42 2.87 -17.72 -9.60
N VAL A 43 2.39 -17.79 -8.37
CA VAL A 43 3.21 -17.70 -7.16
C VAL A 43 3.37 -19.09 -6.57
N VAL A 44 4.61 -19.56 -6.49
CA VAL A 44 4.96 -20.83 -5.82
C VAL A 44 5.38 -20.52 -4.40
N ALA A 45 4.55 -20.91 -3.43
CA ALA A 45 4.81 -20.74 -1.99
C ALA A 45 5.14 -22.08 -1.34
N LEU A 46 6.13 -22.07 -0.45
CA LEU A 46 6.53 -23.24 0.35
C LEU A 46 5.91 -23.15 1.73
N ASN A 47 5.28 -24.25 2.18
CA ASN A 47 4.73 -24.34 3.53
C ASN A 47 4.94 -25.75 4.09
N LEU A 48 5.10 -25.85 5.42
CA LEU A 48 5.20 -27.11 6.11
C LEU A 48 3.82 -27.57 6.57
N ALA A 49 3.37 -28.72 6.09
CA ALA A 49 2.11 -29.30 6.53
C ALA A 49 2.33 -30.11 7.83
N PRO A 50 1.38 -30.07 8.79
CA PRO A 50 1.45 -30.90 9.98
C PRO A 50 1.34 -32.39 9.62
N ALA A 51 2.21 -33.23 10.19
CA ALA A 51 2.13 -34.66 10.07
C ALA A 51 1.17 -35.23 11.14
N VAL A 52 -0.12 -35.23 10.83
CA VAL A 52 -1.15 -35.79 11.74
C VAL A 52 -1.39 -37.26 11.42
N PRO A 53 -1.26 -38.19 12.39
CA PRO A 53 -1.65 -39.56 12.22
C PRO A 53 -3.11 -39.73 11.78
N ASP A 54 -3.39 -40.71 10.91
CA ASP A 54 -4.72 -40.88 10.31
C ASP A 54 -5.85 -41.11 11.34
N PHE A 55 -5.54 -41.77 12.46
CA PHE A 55 -6.52 -42.00 13.52
C PHE A 55 -6.97 -40.67 14.21
N LEU A 56 -6.06 -39.69 14.36
CA LEU A 56 -6.40 -38.38 14.92
C LEU A 56 -7.20 -37.55 13.90
N ARG A 57 -6.84 -37.66 12.62
CA ARG A 57 -7.60 -37.03 11.53
C ARG A 57 -9.03 -37.57 11.44
N ALA A 58 -9.23 -38.87 11.66
CA ALA A 58 -10.58 -39.46 11.70
C ALA A 58 -11.42 -38.96 12.88
N LEU A 59 -10.80 -38.45 13.94
CA LEU A 59 -11.45 -37.84 15.09
C LEU A 59 -11.63 -36.31 14.94
N SER A 60 -11.32 -35.73 13.77
CA SER A 60 -11.28 -34.29 13.52
C SER A 60 -10.39 -33.53 14.52
N ALA A 61 -9.35 -34.19 15.02
CA ALA A 61 -8.37 -33.58 15.92
C ALA A 61 -7.32 -32.85 15.08
N ASP A 62 -7.51 -31.55 14.91
CA ASP A 62 -6.53 -30.70 14.26
C ASP A 62 -5.33 -30.45 15.18
N PRO A 63 -4.10 -30.41 14.63
CA PRO A 63 -2.93 -30.09 15.42
C PRO A 63 -3.01 -28.65 15.93
N MET A 64 -2.46 -28.44 17.13
CA MET A 64 -2.33 -27.09 17.68
C MET A 64 -1.45 -26.23 16.76
N ASN A 65 -1.90 -25.03 16.46
CA ASN A 65 -1.14 -24.08 15.65
C ASN A 65 0.08 -23.60 16.43
N LEU A 66 1.25 -23.91 15.90
CA LEU A 66 2.53 -23.54 16.51
C LEU A 66 2.91 -22.14 16.04
N GLY A 67 3.16 -21.25 17.01
CA GLY A 67 3.63 -19.90 16.75
C GLY A 67 5.06 -19.86 16.18
N LEU A 68 5.54 -18.67 15.90
CA LEU A 68 6.87 -18.40 15.32
C LEU A 68 8.01 -19.07 16.11
N ASP A 69 7.90 -19.08 17.44
CA ASP A 69 8.93 -19.60 18.34
C ASP A 69 9.14 -21.13 18.22
N LEU A 70 8.10 -21.86 17.85
CA LEU A 70 8.13 -23.33 17.75
C LEU A 70 8.24 -23.84 16.32
N ARG A 71 7.75 -23.07 15.35
CA ARG A 71 7.73 -23.47 13.95
C ARG A 71 8.83 -22.80 13.12
N GLY A 72 9.47 -21.77 13.70
CA GLY A 72 10.34 -20.87 12.96
C GLY A 72 9.54 -19.99 12.00
N GLY A 73 10.20 -19.17 11.22
CA GLY A 73 9.57 -18.29 10.25
C GLY A 73 10.20 -16.90 10.24
N VAL A 74 9.45 -15.93 9.76
CA VAL A 74 9.96 -14.56 9.57
C VAL A 74 9.16 -13.56 10.39
N HIS A 75 9.87 -12.66 11.02
CA HIS A 75 9.32 -11.52 11.74
C HIS A 75 9.77 -10.22 11.06
N PHE A 76 8.82 -9.44 10.56
CA PHE A 76 9.08 -8.12 10.00
C PHE A 76 8.52 -7.04 10.92
N LEU A 77 9.33 -6.02 11.16
CA LEU A 77 8.88 -4.75 11.72
C LEU A 77 8.89 -3.72 10.58
N MET A 78 7.71 -3.26 10.18
CA MET A 78 7.53 -2.31 9.10
C MET A 78 7.10 -0.96 9.66
N GLN A 79 7.60 0.12 9.09
CA GLN A 79 7.21 1.48 9.44
C GLN A 79 6.45 2.10 8.27
N VAL A 80 5.31 2.73 8.58
CA VAL A 80 4.53 3.49 7.61
C VAL A 80 5.15 4.86 7.44
N ASP A 81 5.38 5.28 6.20
CA ASP A 81 5.87 6.63 5.90
C ASP A 81 4.74 7.66 6.09
N MET A 82 4.64 8.17 7.31
CA MET A 82 3.63 9.14 7.71
C MET A 82 3.81 10.47 6.99
N LYS A 83 5.06 10.87 6.71
CA LYS A 83 5.35 12.09 5.97
C LYS A 83 4.82 12.01 4.55
N ALA A 84 5.04 10.90 3.87
CA ALA A 84 4.49 10.66 2.54
C ALA A 84 2.95 10.66 2.55
N ALA A 85 2.31 10.07 3.56
CA ALA A 85 0.86 10.06 3.69
C ALA A 85 0.28 11.48 3.87
N ILE A 86 0.90 12.29 4.74
CA ILE A 86 0.51 13.70 4.96
C ILE A 86 0.71 14.52 3.68
N ASN A 87 1.87 14.39 3.04
CA ASN A 87 2.18 15.09 1.81
C ASN A 87 1.16 14.78 0.70
N LYS A 88 0.79 13.51 0.54
CA LYS A 88 -0.23 13.08 -0.43
C LYS A 88 -1.62 13.67 -0.13
N ALA A 89 -1.98 13.80 1.15
CA ALA A 89 -3.22 14.46 1.54
C ALA A 89 -3.19 15.95 1.21
N LEU A 90 -2.08 16.63 1.49
CA LEU A 90 -1.90 18.05 1.17
C LEU A 90 -1.90 18.31 -0.35
N ASP A 91 -1.26 17.43 -1.16
CA ASP A 91 -1.29 17.53 -2.62
C ASP A 91 -2.72 17.41 -3.17
N ARG A 92 -3.56 16.57 -2.56
CA ARG A 92 -5.00 16.49 -2.88
C ARG A 92 -5.70 17.81 -2.55
N TYR A 93 -5.53 18.35 -1.34
CA TYR A 93 -6.11 19.65 -0.97
C TYR A 93 -5.61 20.79 -1.87
N GLN A 94 -4.35 20.73 -2.31
CA GLN A 94 -3.83 21.69 -3.29
C GLN A 94 -4.65 21.67 -4.60
N GLY A 95 -4.96 20.46 -5.09
CA GLY A 95 -5.81 20.28 -6.26
C GLY A 95 -7.24 20.79 -6.04
N ASP A 96 -7.82 20.44 -4.89
CA ASP A 96 -9.16 20.83 -4.50
C ASP A 96 -9.27 22.36 -4.37
N PHE A 97 -8.30 23.02 -3.74
CA PHE A 97 -8.25 24.49 -3.62
C PHE A 97 -8.23 25.18 -4.98
N ARG A 98 -7.38 24.68 -5.90
CA ARG A 98 -7.33 25.22 -7.27
C ARG A 98 -8.66 25.05 -7.99
N SER A 99 -9.32 23.91 -7.81
CA SER A 99 -10.62 23.62 -8.41
C SER A 99 -11.72 24.53 -7.85
N THR A 100 -11.83 24.61 -6.53
CA THR A 100 -12.81 25.44 -5.83
C THR A 100 -12.67 26.91 -6.21
N MET A 101 -11.45 27.47 -6.17
CA MET A 101 -11.22 28.86 -6.53
C MET A 101 -11.55 29.15 -8.00
N ARG A 102 -11.29 28.21 -8.93
CA ARG A 102 -11.69 28.36 -10.35
C ARG A 102 -13.22 28.34 -10.51
N GLN A 103 -13.91 27.43 -9.82
CA GLN A 103 -15.38 27.33 -9.87
C GLN A 103 -16.05 28.62 -9.35
N GLN A 104 -15.51 29.17 -8.27
CA GLN A 104 -16.00 30.43 -7.66
C GLN A 104 -15.47 31.69 -8.34
N LYS A 105 -14.66 31.55 -9.39
CA LYS A 105 -14.03 32.64 -10.14
C LYS A 105 -13.14 33.55 -9.28
N ILE A 106 -12.59 33.03 -8.19
CA ILE A 106 -11.66 33.72 -7.30
C ILE A 106 -10.26 33.69 -7.92
N ARG A 107 -9.64 34.88 -8.06
CA ARG A 107 -8.30 34.99 -8.67
C ARG A 107 -7.21 34.82 -7.64
N TYR A 108 -6.39 33.81 -7.84
CA TYR A 108 -5.19 33.56 -7.04
C TYR A 108 -3.91 33.65 -7.88
N ALA A 109 -2.78 33.89 -7.24
CA ALA A 109 -1.48 33.90 -7.90
C ALA A 109 -0.85 32.50 -7.92
N SER A 110 -0.86 31.80 -6.75
CA SER A 110 -0.31 30.45 -6.65
C SER A 110 -0.94 29.69 -5.48
N VAL A 111 -0.92 28.36 -5.60
CA VAL A 111 -1.17 27.42 -4.50
C VAL A 111 -0.03 26.41 -4.53
N ASN A 112 0.86 26.50 -3.55
CA ASN A 112 2.06 25.66 -3.47
C ASN A 112 2.13 24.95 -2.12
N ARG A 113 2.68 23.75 -2.13
CA ARG A 113 3.03 23.05 -0.89
C ARG A 113 4.49 23.37 -0.54
N VAL A 114 4.69 23.76 0.70
CA VAL A 114 6.00 23.95 1.31
C VAL A 114 6.03 23.07 2.55
N ASP A 115 6.80 22.01 2.52
CA ASP A 115 6.80 20.96 3.54
C ASP A 115 5.40 20.41 3.83
N GLU A 116 4.93 20.52 5.05
CA GLU A 116 3.60 20.07 5.51
C GLU A 116 2.57 21.22 5.57
N THR A 117 2.78 22.25 4.78
CA THR A 117 1.91 23.45 4.72
C THR A 117 1.57 23.78 3.28
N LEU A 118 0.32 24.16 3.02
CA LEU A 118 -0.10 24.76 1.75
C LEU A 118 -0.04 26.28 1.88
N VAL A 119 0.62 26.91 0.94
CA VAL A 119 0.74 28.37 0.86
C VAL A 119 -0.09 28.85 -0.33
N VAL A 120 -1.15 29.58 -0.04
CA VAL A 120 -2.07 30.17 -1.03
C VAL A 120 -1.79 31.65 -1.14
N LYS A 121 -1.39 32.10 -2.33
CA LYS A 121 -1.15 33.52 -2.61
C LYS A 121 -2.23 34.07 -3.52
N PHE A 122 -2.86 35.14 -3.09
CA PHE A 122 -3.92 35.84 -3.85
C PHE A 122 -3.35 37.04 -4.62
N LYS A 123 -4.15 37.57 -5.54
CA LYS A 123 -3.74 38.73 -6.37
C LYS A 123 -4.10 40.08 -5.76
N ASP A 124 -5.15 40.12 -4.98
CA ASP A 124 -5.68 41.30 -4.33
C ASP A 124 -6.45 40.95 -3.05
N GLN A 125 -6.80 41.96 -2.26
CA GLN A 125 -7.44 41.80 -0.95
C GLN A 125 -8.87 41.23 -1.04
N ASP A 126 -9.62 41.60 -2.08
CA ASP A 126 -10.99 41.13 -2.26
C ASP A 126 -11.02 39.62 -2.55
N ASN A 127 -10.15 39.18 -3.47
CA ASN A 127 -10.00 37.74 -3.76
C ASN A 127 -9.47 36.96 -2.55
N LEU A 128 -8.61 37.57 -1.73
CA LEU A 128 -8.14 36.94 -0.50
C LEU A 128 -9.29 36.72 0.47
N GLN A 129 -10.11 37.75 0.76
CA GLN A 129 -11.22 37.61 1.70
C GLN A 129 -12.25 36.59 1.21
N GLN A 130 -12.63 36.63 -0.07
CA GLN A 130 -13.56 35.68 -0.65
C GLN A 130 -12.98 34.25 -0.65
N GLY A 131 -11.72 34.09 -1.05
CA GLY A 131 -11.05 32.80 -1.09
C GLY A 131 -10.86 32.19 0.29
N LEU A 132 -10.44 32.98 1.27
CA LEU A 132 -10.30 32.54 2.65
C LEU A 132 -11.64 32.11 3.25
N GLN A 133 -12.71 32.87 3.01
CA GLN A 133 -14.05 32.53 3.47
C GLN A 133 -14.51 31.19 2.85
N GLU A 134 -14.39 31.03 1.54
CA GLU A 134 -14.78 29.83 0.81
C GLU A 134 -14.00 28.59 1.29
N LEU A 135 -12.68 28.74 1.47
CA LEU A 135 -11.85 27.65 1.97
C LEU A 135 -12.15 27.32 3.44
N LYS A 136 -12.36 28.31 4.30
CA LYS A 136 -12.76 28.08 5.70
C LYS A 136 -14.13 27.39 5.80
N ASP A 137 -15.09 27.79 4.98
CA ASP A 137 -16.43 27.18 4.99
C ASP A 137 -16.42 25.69 4.60
N ASN A 138 -15.54 25.33 3.66
CA ASN A 138 -15.46 23.94 3.17
C ASN A 138 -14.51 23.06 3.98
N TYR A 139 -13.46 23.61 4.61
CA TYR A 139 -12.35 22.80 5.15
C TYR A 139 -11.97 23.10 6.61
N ARG A 140 -12.64 24.02 7.30
CA ARG A 140 -12.31 24.41 8.67
C ARG A 140 -12.33 23.27 9.69
N GLU A 141 -13.03 22.18 9.41
CA GLU A 141 -13.09 21.01 10.31
C GLU A 141 -11.77 20.24 10.30
N VAL A 142 -11.05 20.29 9.19
CA VAL A 142 -9.86 19.46 8.92
C VAL A 142 -8.57 20.27 8.86
N LEU A 143 -8.67 21.54 8.42
CA LEU A 143 -7.54 22.43 8.16
C LEU A 143 -7.53 23.63 9.11
N ASP A 144 -6.33 24.04 9.51
CA ASP A 144 -6.05 25.31 10.16
C ASP A 144 -5.56 26.32 9.14
N PHE A 145 -6.06 27.55 9.25
CA PHE A 145 -5.75 28.66 8.37
C PHE A 145 -5.04 29.75 9.17
N ASP A 146 -3.77 29.96 8.88
CA ASP A 146 -2.96 31.05 9.41
C ASP A 146 -2.98 32.20 8.38
N ASP A 147 -3.69 33.27 8.75
CA ASP A 147 -3.90 34.48 7.96
C ASP A 147 -3.25 35.72 8.57
N ASP A 148 -2.37 35.56 9.55
CA ASP A 148 -1.74 36.67 10.28
C ASP A 148 -0.97 37.63 9.37
N ASN A 149 -0.32 37.11 8.32
CA ASN A 149 0.40 37.92 7.32
C ASN A 149 -0.40 38.23 6.06
N SER A 150 -1.69 37.90 6.04
CA SER A 150 -2.54 38.02 4.83
C SER A 150 -2.70 39.46 4.31
N GLN A 151 -2.67 40.44 5.22
CA GLN A 151 -2.83 41.83 4.85
C GLN A 151 -1.58 42.45 4.17
N GLN A 152 -0.39 41.92 4.49
CA GLN A 152 0.87 42.44 3.92
C GLN A 152 1.25 41.70 2.62
N ASP A 153 1.17 40.35 2.63
CA ASP A 153 1.70 39.52 1.55
C ASP A 153 0.61 38.87 0.68
N LEU A 154 -0.68 39.11 0.98
CA LEU A 154 -1.83 38.46 0.32
C LEU A 154 -1.71 36.92 0.33
N THR A 155 -1.13 36.38 1.41
CA THR A 155 -0.79 34.96 1.54
C THR A 155 -1.48 34.34 2.75
N VAL A 156 -2.00 33.14 2.58
CA VAL A 156 -2.59 32.32 3.65
C VAL A 156 -1.84 31.01 3.72
N SER A 157 -1.39 30.65 4.92
CA SER A 157 -0.78 29.36 5.21
C SER A 157 -1.83 28.40 5.76
N VAL A 158 -1.87 27.19 5.22
CA VAL A 158 -2.87 26.19 5.57
C VAL A 158 -2.19 24.88 5.96
N SER A 159 -2.51 24.35 7.12
CA SER A 159 -1.98 23.10 7.64
C SER A 159 -3.09 22.15 8.10
N LEU A 160 -2.77 20.88 8.26
CA LEU A 160 -3.69 19.89 8.84
C LEU A 160 -3.82 20.16 10.34
N LYS A 161 -5.05 20.16 10.85
CA LYS A 161 -5.31 20.12 12.29
C LYS A 161 -4.76 18.84 12.90
N GLU A 162 -4.33 18.90 14.15
CA GLU A 162 -3.76 17.74 14.85
C GLU A 162 -4.72 16.54 14.90
N ALA A 163 -6.01 16.79 15.08
CA ALA A 163 -7.04 15.75 15.03
C ALA A 163 -7.11 15.07 13.65
N ALA A 164 -7.11 15.86 12.58
CA ALA A 164 -7.14 15.36 11.21
C ALA A 164 -5.84 14.64 10.84
N ARG A 165 -4.69 15.11 11.33
CA ARG A 165 -3.40 14.44 11.19
C ARG A 165 -3.43 13.05 11.84
N THR A 166 -3.92 12.96 13.07
CA THR A 166 -4.05 11.70 13.81
C THR A 166 -4.99 10.71 13.10
N GLU A 167 -6.12 11.20 12.58
CA GLU A 167 -7.06 10.39 11.82
C GLU A 167 -6.43 9.85 10.54
N LEU A 168 -5.73 10.69 9.78
CA LEU A 168 -5.01 10.32 8.58
C LEU A 168 -3.94 9.25 8.86
N GLN A 169 -3.18 9.40 9.97
CA GLN A 169 -2.19 8.43 10.40
C GLN A 169 -2.83 7.08 10.72
N ASN A 170 -3.91 7.08 11.50
CA ASN A 170 -4.64 5.86 11.84
C ASN A 170 -5.18 5.17 10.57
N PHE A 171 -5.75 5.93 9.66
CA PHE A 171 -6.25 5.42 8.39
C PHE A 171 -5.12 4.81 7.54
N ALA A 172 -3.97 5.49 7.44
CA ALA A 172 -2.82 4.99 6.70
C ALA A 172 -2.31 3.65 7.25
N VAL A 173 -2.16 3.52 8.57
CA VAL A 173 -1.76 2.25 9.21
C VAL A 173 -2.78 1.16 8.93
N GLN A 174 -4.07 1.42 9.11
CA GLN A 174 -5.12 0.43 8.91
C GLN A 174 -5.19 -0.04 7.46
N GLN A 175 -5.03 0.86 6.50
CA GLN A 175 -4.99 0.52 5.09
C GLN A 175 -3.77 -0.33 4.74
N ASN A 176 -2.59 -0.01 5.29
CA ASN A 176 -1.40 -0.82 5.12
C ASN A 176 -1.58 -2.22 5.71
N ILE A 177 -2.16 -2.37 6.91
CA ILE A 177 -2.48 -3.66 7.52
C ILE A 177 -3.39 -4.48 6.59
N THR A 178 -4.42 -3.86 6.03
CA THR A 178 -5.35 -4.53 5.11
C THR A 178 -4.65 -5.00 3.83
N THR A 179 -3.76 -4.17 3.29
CA THR A 179 -2.97 -4.51 2.10
C THR A 179 -1.99 -5.64 2.40
N LEU A 180 -1.28 -5.58 3.54
CA LEU A 180 -0.36 -6.63 3.97
C LEU A 180 -1.08 -7.96 4.18
N ARG A 181 -2.28 -7.98 4.78
CA ARG A 181 -3.08 -9.20 4.92
C ARG A 181 -3.40 -9.84 3.57
N LYS A 182 -3.80 -9.05 2.58
CA LYS A 182 -4.06 -9.57 1.23
C LYS A 182 -2.82 -10.21 0.62
N ARG A 183 -1.66 -9.54 0.70
CA ARG A 183 -0.39 -10.04 0.17
C ARG A 183 0.09 -11.31 0.90
N VAL A 184 -0.05 -11.35 2.21
CA VAL A 184 0.33 -12.53 2.99
C VAL A 184 -0.57 -13.72 2.68
N ASN A 185 -1.85 -13.49 2.43
CA ASN A 185 -2.77 -14.56 1.97
C ASN A 185 -2.36 -15.12 0.61
N GLU A 186 -1.81 -14.29 -0.29
CA GLU A 186 -1.27 -14.73 -1.58
C GLU A 186 -0.03 -15.63 -1.42
N LEU A 187 0.71 -15.47 -0.32
CA LEU A 187 1.82 -16.36 0.05
C LEU A 187 1.35 -17.73 0.58
N GLY A 188 0.06 -17.89 0.86
CA GLY A 188 -0.49 -19.13 1.42
C GLY A 188 -0.01 -19.44 2.84
N VAL A 189 0.46 -18.43 3.58
CA VAL A 189 0.94 -18.59 4.96
C VAL A 189 -0.24 -18.90 5.88
N ALA A 190 -0.15 -19.98 6.63
CA ALA A 190 -1.14 -20.32 7.63
C ALA A 190 -0.97 -19.40 8.87
N GLU A 191 -2.07 -18.78 9.27
CA GLU A 191 -2.19 -17.97 10.49
C GLU A 191 -1.12 -16.88 10.66
N PRO A 192 -0.98 -15.96 9.71
CA PRO A 192 -0.06 -14.85 9.85
C PRO A 192 -0.57 -13.88 10.93
N VAL A 193 0.35 -13.38 11.76
CA VAL A 193 0.03 -12.31 12.71
C VAL A 193 0.40 -10.98 12.07
N ILE A 194 -0.60 -10.11 11.87
CA ILE A 194 -0.39 -8.75 11.36
C ILE A 194 -1.11 -7.79 12.29
N GLN A 195 -0.33 -7.02 13.02
CA GLN A 195 -0.87 -6.12 14.04
C GLN A 195 -0.10 -4.79 14.07
N ARG A 196 -0.80 -3.75 14.53
CA ARG A 196 -0.20 -2.45 14.76
C ARG A 196 0.68 -2.49 16.01
N GLU A 197 1.84 -1.86 15.94
CA GLU A 197 2.73 -1.62 17.07
C GLU A 197 3.02 -0.12 17.18
N GLY A 198 2.49 0.51 18.21
CA GLY A 198 2.62 1.96 18.41
C GLY A 198 1.84 2.78 17.39
N ILE A 199 2.38 3.96 17.01
CA ILE A 199 1.67 4.94 16.18
C ILE A 199 1.80 4.60 14.69
N GLU A 200 2.97 4.19 14.22
CA GLU A 200 3.32 4.11 12.80
C GLU A 200 3.94 2.76 12.38
N ARG A 201 4.06 1.80 13.31
CA ARG A 201 4.69 0.51 13.02
C ARG A 201 3.66 -0.60 12.89
N ILE A 202 4.01 -1.59 12.08
CA ILE A 202 3.23 -2.80 11.84
C ILE A 202 4.16 -3.99 12.01
N VAL A 203 3.79 -4.92 12.88
CA VAL A 203 4.45 -6.22 13.03
C VAL A 203 3.78 -7.21 12.11
N VAL A 204 4.58 -7.93 11.34
CA VAL A 204 4.15 -9.04 10.47
C VAL A 204 4.95 -10.28 10.83
N GLN A 205 4.27 -11.31 11.35
CA GLN A 205 4.87 -12.59 11.66
C GLN A 205 4.31 -13.66 10.71
N LEU A 206 5.22 -14.38 10.08
CA LEU A 206 4.90 -15.39 9.07
C LEU A 206 5.47 -16.74 9.52
N PRO A 207 4.70 -17.52 10.31
CA PRO A 207 5.17 -18.81 10.78
C PRO A 207 5.37 -19.79 9.62
N GLY A 208 6.48 -20.57 9.67
CA GLY A 208 6.78 -21.61 8.69
C GLY A 208 7.29 -21.13 7.33
N VAL A 209 7.46 -19.80 7.13
CA VAL A 209 8.04 -19.25 5.90
C VAL A 209 9.56 -19.48 5.91
N GLN A 210 10.07 -20.17 4.90
CA GLN A 210 11.50 -20.44 4.74
C GLN A 210 12.19 -19.46 3.79
N ASP A 211 11.49 -19.01 2.75
CA ASP A 211 11.99 -18.05 1.77
C ASP A 211 11.75 -16.61 2.25
N THR A 212 12.69 -16.10 3.03
CA THR A 212 12.64 -14.73 3.58
C THR A 212 12.80 -13.65 2.51
N ALA A 213 13.57 -13.95 1.45
CA ALA A 213 13.79 -13.00 0.35
C ALA A 213 12.51 -12.77 -0.44
N ARG A 214 11.82 -13.85 -0.76
CA ARG A 214 10.53 -13.80 -1.47
C ARG A 214 9.45 -13.11 -0.63
N ALA A 215 9.38 -13.42 0.67
CA ALA A 215 8.46 -12.76 1.58
C ALA A 215 8.72 -11.23 1.63
N LYS A 216 9.99 -10.82 1.72
CA LYS A 216 10.38 -9.40 1.69
C LYS A 216 10.01 -8.71 0.38
N GLU A 217 10.25 -9.36 -0.75
CA GLU A 217 9.89 -8.83 -2.07
C GLU A 217 8.38 -8.58 -2.19
N LEU A 218 7.55 -9.56 -1.84
CA LEU A 218 6.10 -9.45 -1.93
C LEU A 218 5.51 -8.42 -0.95
N LEU A 219 6.02 -8.37 0.28
CA LEU A 219 5.56 -7.39 1.26
C LEU A 219 6.06 -5.98 0.94
N GLY A 220 7.27 -5.85 0.41
CA GLY A 220 7.89 -4.57 0.09
C GLY A 220 7.46 -3.95 -1.24
N ALA A 221 6.79 -4.71 -2.12
CA ALA A 221 6.33 -4.20 -3.39
C ALA A 221 5.27 -3.09 -3.17
N THR A 222 5.61 -1.86 -3.51
CA THR A 222 4.68 -0.73 -3.50
C THR A 222 4.27 -0.42 -4.92
N ALA A 223 3.00 -0.69 -5.25
CA ALA A 223 2.42 -0.27 -6.51
C ALA A 223 1.41 0.85 -6.24
N THR A 224 1.58 1.99 -6.89
CA THR A 224 0.60 3.07 -6.86
C THR A 224 -0.19 3.03 -8.16
N LEU A 225 -1.52 2.96 -8.05
CA LEU A 225 -2.39 3.10 -9.21
C LEU A 225 -2.54 4.59 -9.52
N GLU A 226 -2.08 4.98 -10.69
CA GLU A 226 -2.23 6.34 -11.20
C GLU A 226 -3.06 6.31 -12.48
N PHE A 227 -4.10 7.16 -12.53
CA PHE A 227 -4.84 7.41 -13.75
C PHE A 227 -4.26 8.64 -14.42
N ARG A 228 -3.80 8.47 -15.66
CA ARG A 228 -3.21 9.54 -16.45
C ARG A 228 -3.94 9.67 -17.78
N LEU A 229 -4.12 10.89 -18.26
CA LEU A 229 -4.59 11.11 -19.62
C LEU A 229 -3.49 10.66 -20.60
N VAL A 230 -3.88 9.91 -21.60
CA VAL A 230 -2.97 9.44 -22.66
C VAL A 230 -2.89 10.50 -23.76
N ASP A 231 -1.71 10.75 -24.26
CA ASP A 231 -1.51 11.54 -25.46
C ASP A 231 -1.78 10.66 -26.68
N GLU A 232 -2.95 10.82 -27.29
CA GLU A 232 -3.38 10.04 -28.46
C GLU A 232 -2.62 10.40 -29.75
N GLN A 233 -1.87 11.52 -29.75
CA GLN A 233 -1.08 11.95 -30.90
C GLN A 233 0.35 11.41 -30.89
N ALA A 234 0.80 10.84 -29.77
CA ALA A 234 2.12 10.29 -29.63
C ALA A 234 2.18 8.84 -30.13
N ASP A 235 3.28 8.49 -30.80
CA ASP A 235 3.52 7.13 -31.27
C ASP A 235 3.91 6.22 -30.09
N ALA A 236 3.04 5.24 -29.80
CA ALA A 236 3.23 4.30 -28.69
C ALA A 236 4.48 3.42 -28.84
N PHE A 237 4.86 3.05 -30.07
CA PHE A 237 6.05 2.23 -30.33
C PHE A 237 7.33 3.02 -30.12
N ALA A 238 7.39 4.26 -30.63
CA ALA A 238 8.54 5.15 -30.42
C ALA A 238 8.72 5.50 -28.93
N ALA A 239 7.63 5.66 -28.18
CA ALA A 239 7.67 5.91 -26.75
C ALA A 239 8.16 4.70 -25.95
N GLN A 240 7.79 3.49 -26.36
CA GLN A 240 8.26 2.26 -25.70
C GLN A 240 9.78 2.06 -25.91
N GLU A 241 10.31 2.35 -27.09
CA GLU A 241 11.75 2.27 -27.39
C GLU A 241 12.56 3.35 -26.64
N SER A 242 12.02 4.56 -26.50
CA SER A 242 12.69 5.68 -25.82
C SER A 242 12.49 5.71 -24.31
N GLY A 243 11.62 4.84 -23.75
CA GLY A 243 11.25 4.86 -22.34
C GLY A 243 10.43 6.09 -21.91
N GLN A 244 9.86 6.82 -22.87
CA GLN A 244 9.01 7.98 -22.59
C GLN A 244 7.63 7.57 -22.11
N ILE A 245 7.14 8.24 -21.08
CA ILE A 245 5.77 8.04 -20.59
C ILE A 245 4.82 8.87 -21.45
N LEU A 246 3.90 8.20 -22.16
CA LEU A 246 2.84 8.85 -22.92
C LEU A 246 1.76 9.39 -21.97
N SER A 247 1.99 10.53 -21.37
CA SER A 247 0.97 11.17 -20.53
C SER A 247 0.95 12.67 -20.73
N LEU A 248 -0.25 13.23 -20.89
CA LEU A 248 -0.52 14.67 -20.98
C LEU A 248 -0.39 15.35 -19.61
N ILE A 249 0.60 15.02 -18.78
CA ILE A 249 0.81 15.76 -17.53
C ILE A 249 1.81 16.87 -17.76
N HIS A 250 1.35 17.91 -18.40
CA HIS A 250 1.83 19.27 -18.23
C HIS A 250 0.62 20.23 -18.31
N ILE A 251 -0.27 20.06 -17.34
CA ILE A 251 -1.31 21.07 -17.12
C ILE A 251 -1.07 21.69 -15.75
#